data_a43e59ac8d8be77184b03641a37ab95c
#
_entry.id   a43e59ac8d8be77184b03641a37ab95c
#
_cell.length_a   1.000
_cell.length_b   1.000
_cell.length_c   1.000
_cell.angle_alpha   90.00
_cell.angle_beta   90.00
_cell.angle_gamma   90.00
#
_symmetry.space_group_name_H-M   'P 1'
#
loop_
_entity.id
_entity.type
_entity.pdbx_description
1 polymer ?
#
loop_
_entity_poly.entity_id
_entity_poly.type
_entity_poly.pdbx_seq_one_letter_code
_entity_poly.pdbx_strand_id
1 'polypeptide(L)'
;MFNESFEKWCINQGYVKLAPSPLIRNDNHLFTFSPFEDLEDNYLEEKRFKGFKVQDCFRNVFPQNLVNPLSTPLQKLVSIHDFSFSDSLGELKNCVNGFLIDELGLNETDVYYIIPDDAGVVALFGDNQIPEEKTVVIDKNRLVCKLPFDGIHYYIKVIYAYKGGVVTVANFVLVNYQKKNFQLDSVIYPERIKMIMDDGDFLYDLKIYEKCRDEFFIKIIDDKRMFNFVLGNLNAIDHLRRLVFESNNKQGYTLKRLEKELFQECLTKEIDFEQMMTVFCQNGVVDGNCRDYLSEREKKFVKNKRQCLRTLKKRLKSVKIVDEALFNVLHGELGCTKEDVISTSETLGIKNEIKKEVIQQRFAFYYEKSKNTMTDPKNQYC
;
A
#
# COMPACT_ATOMS: atom_id res chain seq x y z
N MET A 1 -3.93 20.17 -6.37
CA MET A 1 -2.81 20.25 -7.34
C MET A 1 -2.67 18.98 -8.16
N PHE A 2 -2.14 17.82 -7.69
CA PHE A 2 -2.00 16.61 -8.53
C PHE A 2 -3.34 16.11 -9.13
N ASN A 3 -4.37 15.92 -8.32
CA ASN A 3 -5.66 15.42 -8.79
C ASN A 3 -6.33 16.39 -9.77
N GLU A 4 -6.25 17.68 -9.53
CA GLU A 4 -6.81 18.70 -10.43
C GLU A 4 -6.08 18.73 -11.77
N SER A 5 -4.75 18.59 -11.77
CA SER A 5 -3.93 18.49 -12.98
C SER A 5 -4.31 17.21 -13.74
N PHE A 6 -4.41 16.07 -13.06
CA PHE A 6 -4.84 14.81 -13.65
C PHE A 6 -6.24 14.89 -14.27
N GLU A 7 -7.20 15.48 -13.57
CA GLU A 7 -8.57 15.63 -14.06
C GLU A 7 -8.61 16.51 -15.32
N LYS A 8 -7.91 17.64 -15.32
CA LYS A 8 -7.80 18.52 -16.50
C LYS A 8 -7.15 17.82 -17.68
N TRP A 9 -6.06 17.09 -17.41
CA TRP A 9 -5.37 16.31 -18.43
C TRP A 9 -6.32 15.30 -19.09
N CYS A 10 -7.00 14.46 -18.29
CA CYS A 10 -7.92 13.45 -18.82
C CYS A 10 -9.08 14.06 -19.62
N ILE A 11 -9.68 15.15 -19.14
CA ILE A 11 -10.75 15.86 -19.88
C ILE A 11 -10.24 16.34 -21.23
N ASN A 12 -9.04 16.91 -21.28
CA ASN A 12 -8.43 17.38 -22.53
C ASN A 12 -8.13 16.23 -23.51
N GLN A 13 -7.92 15.02 -23.01
CA GLN A 13 -7.75 13.80 -23.82
C GLN A 13 -9.09 13.12 -24.17
N GLY A 14 -10.23 13.74 -23.85
CA GLY A 14 -11.57 13.23 -24.18
C GLY A 14 -12.13 12.17 -23.26
N TYR A 15 -11.52 11.97 -22.08
CA TYR A 15 -12.06 11.04 -21.06
C TYR A 15 -13.12 11.72 -20.19
N VAL A 16 -14.16 10.96 -19.84
CA VAL A 16 -15.26 11.43 -18.99
C VAL A 16 -14.97 11.14 -17.51
N LYS A 17 -15.19 12.12 -16.65
CA LYS A 17 -15.05 11.95 -15.21
C LYS A 17 -16.15 11.03 -14.67
N LEU A 18 -15.75 9.96 -13.97
CA LEU A 18 -16.63 9.04 -13.29
C LEU A 18 -16.71 9.39 -11.80
N ALA A 19 -17.87 9.14 -11.19
CA ALA A 19 -18.05 9.32 -9.76
C ALA A 19 -17.20 8.29 -8.97
N PRO A 20 -16.58 8.69 -7.85
CA PRO A 20 -15.91 7.74 -6.97
C PRO A 20 -16.91 6.83 -6.27
N SER A 21 -16.53 5.59 -6.04
CA SER A 21 -17.31 4.65 -5.22
C SER A 21 -17.14 4.96 -3.73
N PRO A 22 -18.13 4.68 -2.89
CA PRO A 22 -17.96 4.75 -1.44
C PRO A 22 -16.82 3.86 -0.98
N LEU A 23 -15.97 4.34 -0.06
CA LEU A 23 -14.89 3.53 0.50
C LEU A 23 -15.41 2.30 1.25
N ILE A 24 -16.52 2.46 1.97
CA ILE A 24 -17.18 1.37 2.69
C ILE A 24 -18.21 0.71 1.76
N ARG A 25 -18.09 -0.59 1.62
CA ARG A 25 -19.02 -1.41 0.83
C ARG A 25 -19.91 -2.27 1.73
N ASN A 26 -21.11 -2.53 1.26
CA ASN A 26 -22.11 -3.36 1.96
C ASN A 26 -22.37 -4.69 1.24
N ASP A 27 -21.57 -4.98 0.24
CA ASP A 27 -21.59 -6.23 -0.53
C ASP A 27 -20.60 -7.28 0.05
N ASN A 28 -20.14 -8.19 -0.78
CA ASN A 28 -19.14 -9.21 -0.39
C ASN A 28 -17.76 -8.64 -0.06
N HIS A 29 -17.50 -7.38 -0.42
CA HIS A 29 -16.27 -6.67 -0.11
C HIS A 29 -16.48 -5.72 1.07
N LEU A 30 -15.50 -5.62 1.95
CA LEU A 30 -15.56 -4.71 3.10
C LEU A 30 -15.28 -3.26 2.70
N PHE A 31 -14.37 -3.08 1.75
CA PHE A 31 -13.89 -1.79 1.30
C PHE A 31 -13.70 -1.78 -0.20
N THR A 32 -13.76 -0.60 -0.80
CA THR A 32 -13.31 -0.40 -2.17
C THR A 32 -11.79 -0.55 -2.22
N PHE A 33 -11.33 -1.54 -2.95
CA PHE A 33 -9.93 -1.91 -3.08
C PHE A 33 -9.28 -1.33 -4.35
N SER A 34 -10.07 -1.17 -5.42
CA SER A 34 -9.62 -0.70 -6.73
C SER A 34 -10.66 0.21 -7.37
N PRO A 35 -10.27 1.18 -8.20
CA PRO A 35 -11.22 1.99 -8.97
C PRO A 35 -12.07 1.21 -9.97
N PHE A 36 -11.66 -0.02 -10.32
CA PHE A 36 -12.34 -0.86 -11.30
C PHE A 36 -13.60 -1.58 -10.75
N GLU A 37 -13.68 -1.83 -9.44
CA GLU A 37 -14.68 -2.74 -8.84
C GLU A 37 -16.15 -2.40 -9.12
N ASP A 38 -16.50 -1.15 -9.33
CA ASP A 38 -17.87 -0.71 -9.67
C ASP A 38 -18.11 -0.60 -11.19
N LEU A 39 -17.11 -0.96 -11.99
CA LEU A 39 -17.20 -0.97 -13.46
C LEU A 39 -17.41 -2.38 -14.02
N GLU A 40 -17.50 -3.40 -13.17
CA GLU A 40 -17.68 -4.79 -13.58
C GLU A 40 -18.95 -4.99 -14.42
N ASP A 41 -20.07 -4.36 -14.01
CA ASP A 41 -21.32 -4.43 -14.77
C ASP A 41 -21.18 -3.79 -16.16
N ASN A 42 -20.48 -2.66 -16.27
CA ASN A 42 -20.21 -2.01 -17.55
C ASN A 42 -19.38 -2.91 -18.47
N TYR A 43 -18.44 -3.64 -17.89
CA TYR A 43 -17.66 -4.64 -18.62
C TYR A 43 -18.52 -5.80 -19.11
N LEU A 44 -19.36 -6.36 -18.23
CA LEU A 44 -20.21 -7.52 -18.57
C LEU A 44 -21.28 -7.16 -19.60
N GLU A 45 -21.82 -5.95 -19.54
CA GLU A 45 -22.82 -5.44 -20.48
C GLU A 45 -22.18 -4.89 -21.78
N GLU A 46 -20.86 -4.99 -21.95
CA GLU A 46 -20.12 -4.50 -23.12
C GLU A 46 -20.38 -3.02 -23.43
N LYS A 47 -20.61 -2.22 -22.39
CA LYS A 47 -20.79 -0.76 -22.55
C LYS A 47 -19.48 -0.11 -22.98
N ARG A 48 -19.52 0.59 -24.11
CA ARG A 48 -18.36 1.37 -24.59
C ARG A 48 -18.27 2.71 -23.90
N PHE A 49 -17.14 3.00 -23.26
CA PHE A 49 -16.84 4.34 -22.74
C PHE A 49 -15.34 4.53 -22.54
N LYS A 50 -14.94 5.79 -22.48
CA LYS A 50 -13.63 6.21 -22.01
C LYS A 50 -13.83 7.09 -20.80
N GLY A 51 -13.31 6.69 -19.65
CA GLY A 51 -13.53 7.39 -18.40
C GLY A 51 -12.30 7.42 -17.50
N PHE A 52 -12.31 8.33 -16.53
CA PHE A 52 -11.29 8.38 -15.49
C PHE A 52 -11.92 8.57 -14.12
N LYS A 53 -11.20 8.15 -13.10
CA LYS A 53 -11.68 8.22 -11.71
C LYS A 53 -10.55 8.62 -10.76
N VAL A 54 -10.91 9.35 -9.71
CA VAL A 54 -10.09 9.59 -8.52
C VAL A 54 -10.77 8.88 -7.36
N GLN A 55 -10.12 7.88 -6.76
CA GLN A 55 -10.74 6.94 -5.84
C GLN A 55 -9.90 6.74 -4.59
N ASP A 56 -10.51 6.87 -3.41
CA ASP A 56 -9.91 6.40 -2.17
C ASP A 56 -10.11 4.88 -2.07
N CYS A 57 -9.00 4.16 -1.89
CA CYS A 57 -8.98 2.70 -1.83
C CYS A 57 -8.35 2.23 -0.52
N PHE A 58 -9.01 1.31 0.17
CA PHE A 58 -8.44 0.68 1.34
C PHE A 58 -7.66 -0.56 0.92
N ARG A 59 -6.34 -0.44 1.02
CA ARG A 59 -5.40 -1.52 0.73
C ARG A 59 -5.10 -2.23 2.04
N ASN A 60 -5.68 -3.43 2.25
CA ASN A 60 -5.43 -4.20 3.47
C ASN A 60 -3.93 -4.51 3.61
N VAL A 61 -3.24 -3.62 4.31
CA VAL A 61 -1.80 -3.72 4.54
C VAL A 61 -1.59 -4.46 5.84
N PHE A 62 -0.93 -5.59 5.78
CA PHE A 62 -0.53 -6.34 6.98
C PHE A 62 0.68 -5.66 7.65
N PRO A 63 0.91 -5.86 8.98
CA PRO A 63 2.07 -5.32 9.69
C PRO A 63 3.41 -5.63 9.02
N GLN A 64 3.50 -6.75 8.34
CA GLN A 64 4.65 -7.13 7.52
C GLN A 64 4.97 -6.13 6.41
N ASN A 65 4.00 -5.31 6.02
CA ASN A 65 4.17 -4.24 5.04
C ASN A 65 4.68 -2.92 5.65
N LEU A 66 4.87 -2.83 6.97
CA LEU A 66 5.54 -1.70 7.63
C LEU A 66 6.93 -1.42 7.05
N VAL A 67 7.55 -2.45 6.52
CA VAL A 67 8.88 -2.36 5.91
C VAL A 67 8.79 -1.90 4.45
N ASN A 68 7.59 -1.95 3.83
CA ASN A 68 7.42 -1.49 2.46
C ASN A 68 7.17 0.03 2.43
N PRO A 69 8.15 0.83 2.00
CA PRO A 69 8.03 2.29 1.98
C PRO A 69 6.96 2.81 1.01
N LEU A 70 6.46 1.94 0.11
CA LEU A 70 5.52 2.26 -0.97
C LEU A 70 4.10 1.75 -0.70
N SER A 71 3.79 1.35 0.53
CA SER A 71 2.49 0.80 0.87
C SER A 71 1.92 1.41 2.15
N THR A 72 0.65 1.81 2.10
CA THR A 72 -0.11 2.36 3.22
C THR A 72 -1.53 1.78 3.23
N PRO A 73 -2.22 1.74 4.37
CA PRO A 73 -3.55 1.16 4.45
C PRO A 73 -4.58 1.86 3.55
N LEU A 74 -4.60 3.17 3.57
CA LEU A 74 -5.46 4.00 2.72
C LEU A 74 -4.61 4.65 1.64
N GLN A 75 -5.00 4.51 0.39
CA GLN A 75 -4.33 5.12 -0.75
C GLN A 75 -5.35 5.82 -1.65
N LYS A 76 -4.99 7.00 -2.15
CA LYS A 76 -5.72 7.63 -3.23
C LYS A 76 -5.16 7.14 -4.55
N LEU A 77 -6.00 6.49 -5.34
CA LEU A 77 -5.66 6.00 -6.67
C LEU A 77 -6.36 6.85 -7.72
N VAL A 78 -5.68 7.10 -8.83
CA VAL A 78 -6.34 7.64 -10.02
C VAL A 78 -6.28 6.59 -11.11
N SER A 79 -7.31 6.54 -11.95
CA SER A 79 -7.44 5.50 -12.98
C SER A 79 -8.00 6.07 -14.25
N ILE A 80 -7.60 5.46 -15.37
CA ILE A 80 -8.15 5.70 -16.69
C ILE A 80 -8.67 4.36 -17.20
N HIS A 81 -9.90 4.35 -17.70
CA HIS A 81 -10.59 3.18 -18.21
C HIS A 81 -10.91 3.41 -19.68
N ASP A 82 -10.47 2.49 -20.53
CA ASP A 82 -10.79 2.50 -21.95
C ASP A 82 -11.55 1.21 -22.33
N PHE A 83 -12.87 1.31 -22.36
CA PHE A 83 -13.77 0.24 -22.75
C PHE A 83 -14.28 0.47 -24.18
N SER A 84 -13.39 0.84 -25.07
CA SER A 84 -13.72 1.07 -26.48
C SER A 84 -13.82 -0.23 -27.30
N PHE A 85 -13.38 -1.36 -26.75
CA PHE A 85 -13.30 -2.66 -27.43
C PHE A 85 -12.44 -2.63 -28.70
N SER A 86 -11.49 -1.74 -28.76
CA SER A 86 -10.43 -1.65 -29.76
C SER A 86 -9.08 -1.83 -29.10
N ASP A 87 -8.05 -2.04 -29.89
CA ASP A 87 -6.68 -1.96 -29.37
C ASP A 87 -6.37 -0.51 -29.02
N SER A 88 -6.61 -0.17 -27.76
CA SER A 88 -6.42 1.18 -27.22
C SER A 88 -5.17 1.29 -26.31
N LEU A 89 -4.30 0.26 -26.32
CA LEU A 89 -3.06 0.32 -25.52
C LEU A 89 -2.22 1.55 -25.88
N GLY A 90 -2.09 1.85 -27.18
CA GLY A 90 -1.35 3.03 -27.65
C GLY A 90 -1.93 4.35 -27.13
N GLU A 91 -3.26 4.48 -27.17
CA GLU A 91 -3.94 5.67 -26.67
C GLU A 91 -3.80 5.80 -25.14
N LEU A 92 -4.02 4.73 -24.40
CA LEU A 92 -3.88 4.71 -22.95
C LEU A 92 -2.42 4.99 -22.54
N LYS A 93 -1.46 4.32 -23.20
CA LYS A 93 -0.04 4.59 -22.98
C LYS A 93 0.30 6.07 -23.19
N ASN A 94 -0.15 6.64 -24.30
CA ASN A 94 0.13 8.04 -24.62
C ASN A 94 -0.53 8.97 -23.60
N CYS A 95 -1.76 8.69 -23.17
CA CYS A 95 -2.43 9.48 -22.15
C CYS A 95 -1.69 9.42 -20.80
N VAL A 96 -1.30 8.23 -20.34
CA VAL A 96 -0.58 8.07 -19.06
C VAL A 96 0.83 8.61 -19.13
N ASN A 97 1.58 8.30 -20.20
CA ASN A 97 2.94 8.81 -20.36
C ASN A 97 2.97 10.34 -20.54
N GLY A 98 2.07 10.87 -21.37
CA GLY A 98 1.97 12.33 -21.53
C GLY A 98 1.67 13.01 -20.19
N PHE A 99 0.78 12.43 -19.37
CA PHE A 99 0.56 12.97 -18.03
C PHE A 99 1.83 12.92 -17.16
N LEU A 100 2.54 11.78 -17.13
CA LEU A 100 3.73 11.62 -16.32
C LEU A 100 4.90 12.51 -16.79
N ILE A 101 5.08 12.61 -18.11
CA ILE A 101 6.24 13.26 -18.72
C ILE A 101 5.93 14.73 -19.00
N ASP A 102 4.87 15.02 -19.78
CA ASP A 102 4.60 16.37 -20.27
C ASP A 102 3.97 17.27 -19.22
N GLU A 103 3.05 16.71 -18.39
CA GLU A 103 2.36 17.48 -17.36
C GLU A 103 3.12 17.52 -16.04
N LEU A 104 3.71 16.40 -15.60
CA LEU A 104 4.42 16.30 -14.31
C LEU A 104 5.93 16.46 -14.42
N GLY A 105 6.50 16.43 -15.61
CA GLY A 105 7.93 16.64 -15.84
C GLY A 105 8.83 15.47 -15.43
N LEU A 106 8.30 14.25 -15.37
CA LEU A 106 9.15 13.07 -15.13
C LEU A 106 10.02 12.79 -16.38
N ASN A 107 11.23 12.29 -16.16
CA ASN A 107 12.15 12.00 -17.24
C ASN A 107 11.73 10.73 -17.99
N GLU A 108 11.44 10.85 -19.29
CA GLU A 108 11.05 9.72 -20.14
C GLU A 108 12.10 8.61 -20.18
N THR A 109 13.38 8.95 -20.08
CA THR A 109 14.46 7.95 -20.11
C THR A 109 14.39 6.98 -18.95
N ASP A 110 13.73 7.35 -17.83
CA ASP A 110 13.61 6.57 -16.62
C ASP A 110 12.30 5.76 -16.54
N VAL A 111 11.42 5.85 -17.55
CA VAL A 111 10.18 5.08 -17.65
C VAL A 111 10.43 3.75 -18.35
N TYR A 112 9.96 2.64 -17.76
CA TYR A 112 10.06 1.28 -18.29
C TYR A 112 8.75 0.52 -18.07
N TYR A 113 8.59 -0.60 -18.80
CA TYR A 113 7.42 -1.48 -18.69
C TYR A 113 7.84 -2.88 -18.27
N ILE A 114 7.12 -3.48 -17.33
CA ILE A 114 7.23 -4.90 -17.02
C ILE A 114 6.02 -5.59 -17.61
N ILE A 115 6.25 -6.53 -18.53
CA ILE A 115 5.21 -7.26 -19.26
C ILE A 115 5.35 -8.77 -19.06
N PRO A 116 4.24 -9.53 -19.24
CA PRO A 116 4.29 -10.99 -19.18
C PRO A 116 5.04 -11.57 -20.38
N ASP A 117 5.72 -12.69 -20.17
CA ASP A 117 6.23 -13.57 -21.23
C ASP A 117 5.04 -14.29 -21.92
N ASP A 118 4.38 -13.54 -22.78
CA ASP A 118 3.26 -13.95 -23.61
C ASP A 118 3.46 -13.33 -24.99
N ALA A 119 3.60 -14.17 -26.01
CA ALA A 119 3.96 -13.74 -27.37
C ALA A 119 3.00 -12.69 -27.94
N GLY A 120 1.72 -12.78 -27.62
CA GLY A 120 0.74 -11.79 -28.09
C GLY A 120 0.87 -10.44 -27.37
N VAL A 121 1.20 -10.45 -26.07
CA VAL A 121 1.46 -9.19 -25.33
C VAL A 121 2.75 -8.55 -25.80
N VAL A 122 3.79 -9.35 -26.04
CA VAL A 122 5.07 -8.84 -26.60
C VAL A 122 4.84 -8.21 -27.97
N ALA A 123 4.08 -8.88 -28.86
CA ALA A 123 3.73 -8.33 -30.16
C ALA A 123 2.91 -7.04 -30.05
N LEU A 124 1.91 -7.00 -29.15
CA LEU A 124 1.09 -5.81 -28.90
C LEU A 124 1.95 -4.59 -28.49
N PHE A 125 2.99 -4.82 -27.69
CA PHE A 125 3.92 -3.75 -27.29
C PHE A 125 4.79 -3.30 -28.47
N GLY A 126 5.27 -4.22 -29.30
CA GLY A 126 6.00 -3.92 -30.53
C GLY A 126 5.15 -3.11 -31.50
N ASP A 127 3.91 -3.51 -31.75
CA ASP A 127 2.95 -2.83 -32.63
C ASP A 127 2.64 -1.40 -32.16
N ASN A 128 2.72 -1.15 -30.84
CA ASN A 128 2.56 0.17 -30.25
C ASN A 128 3.90 0.95 -30.11
N GLN A 129 4.93 0.54 -30.82
CA GLN A 129 6.23 1.21 -30.91
C GLN A 129 6.90 1.46 -29.53
N ILE A 130 6.70 0.54 -28.57
CA ILE A 130 7.42 0.61 -27.30
C ILE A 130 8.78 -0.06 -27.51
N PRO A 131 9.89 0.67 -27.32
CA PRO A 131 11.22 0.12 -27.58
C PRO A 131 11.52 -1.09 -26.69
N GLU A 132 12.22 -2.09 -27.26
CA GLU A 132 12.57 -3.32 -26.52
C GLU A 132 13.40 -3.03 -25.29
N GLU A 133 14.33 -2.07 -25.38
CA GLU A 133 15.17 -1.64 -24.26
C GLU A 133 14.38 -1.00 -23.09
N LYS A 134 13.14 -0.55 -23.35
CA LYS A 134 12.21 -0.05 -22.34
C LYS A 134 11.30 -1.12 -21.75
N THR A 135 11.45 -2.37 -22.20
CA THR A 135 10.55 -3.47 -21.85
C THR A 135 11.29 -4.56 -21.09
N VAL A 136 10.78 -4.94 -19.94
CA VAL A 136 11.27 -6.06 -19.12
C VAL A 136 10.23 -7.18 -19.18
N VAL A 137 10.59 -8.28 -19.81
CA VAL A 137 9.73 -9.46 -19.94
C VAL A 137 9.98 -10.40 -18.76
N ILE A 138 8.92 -10.78 -18.04
CA ILE A 138 9.02 -11.72 -16.90
C ILE A 138 7.99 -12.85 -17.03
N ASP A 139 8.17 -13.92 -16.25
CA ASP A 139 7.21 -15.04 -16.19
C ASP A 139 5.78 -14.52 -16.03
N LYS A 140 4.93 -14.86 -17.01
CA LYS A 140 3.54 -14.43 -17.11
C LYS A 140 2.72 -14.78 -15.87
N ASN A 141 3.03 -15.89 -15.18
CA ASN A 141 2.31 -16.30 -13.98
C ASN A 141 2.46 -15.28 -12.82
N ARG A 142 3.50 -14.45 -12.86
CA ARG A 142 3.73 -13.37 -11.88
C ARG A 142 2.92 -12.11 -12.16
N LEU A 143 2.34 -12.01 -13.35
CA LEU A 143 1.57 -10.85 -13.80
C LEU A 143 0.09 -11.17 -14.08
N VAL A 144 -0.35 -12.40 -13.82
CA VAL A 144 -1.78 -12.75 -13.94
C VAL A 144 -2.59 -11.90 -12.96
N CYS A 145 -3.58 -11.20 -13.53
CA CYS A 145 -4.59 -10.47 -12.76
C CYS A 145 -5.81 -11.39 -12.56
N LYS A 146 -6.20 -11.63 -11.32
CA LYS A 146 -7.42 -12.38 -11.00
C LYS A 146 -8.59 -11.41 -10.95
N LEU A 147 -9.50 -11.51 -11.89
CA LEU A 147 -10.77 -10.79 -11.92
C LEU A 147 -11.92 -11.77 -11.73
N PRO A 148 -13.13 -11.31 -11.32
CA PRO A 148 -14.28 -12.17 -11.04
C PRO A 148 -14.99 -12.69 -12.31
N PHE A 149 -14.39 -12.59 -13.47
CA PHE A 149 -14.94 -13.06 -14.74
C PHE A 149 -13.91 -13.85 -15.55
N ASP A 150 -14.42 -14.65 -16.49
CA ASP A 150 -13.61 -15.56 -17.28
C ASP A 150 -12.65 -14.85 -18.24
N GLY A 151 -11.51 -15.47 -18.44
CA GLY A 151 -10.49 -15.02 -19.39
C GLY A 151 -9.11 -14.92 -18.76
N ILE A 152 -8.12 -14.56 -19.58
CA ILE A 152 -6.78 -14.27 -19.13
C ILE A 152 -6.64 -12.75 -19.04
N HIS A 153 -6.23 -12.28 -17.87
CA HIS A 153 -6.02 -10.88 -17.58
C HIS A 153 -4.58 -10.70 -17.09
N TYR A 154 -3.91 -9.68 -17.59
CA TYR A 154 -2.52 -9.41 -17.23
C TYR A 154 -2.34 -8.01 -16.66
N TYR A 155 -1.53 -7.93 -15.59
CA TYR A 155 -0.93 -6.66 -15.17
C TYR A 155 0.26 -6.33 -16.07
N ILE A 156 0.33 -5.09 -16.48
CA ILE A 156 1.51 -4.46 -17.05
C ILE A 156 1.93 -3.35 -16.10
N LYS A 157 3.16 -3.39 -15.59
CA LYS A 157 3.62 -2.37 -14.67
C LYS A 157 4.35 -1.28 -15.43
N VAL A 158 3.97 -0.04 -15.19
CA VAL A 158 4.76 1.13 -15.57
C VAL A 158 5.66 1.47 -14.39
N ILE A 159 6.96 1.34 -14.57
CA ILE A 159 7.96 1.58 -13.53
C ILE A 159 8.82 2.76 -13.88
N TYR A 160 9.29 3.45 -12.86
CA TYR A 160 10.21 4.57 -12.95
C TYR A 160 11.52 4.23 -12.26
N ALA A 161 12.65 4.40 -12.93
CA ALA A 161 13.98 4.22 -12.34
C ALA A 161 14.24 5.35 -11.34
N TYR A 162 14.53 5.01 -10.09
CA TYR A 162 14.64 5.98 -9.03
C TYR A 162 15.61 5.55 -7.94
N LYS A 163 16.61 6.40 -7.65
CA LYS A 163 17.62 6.19 -6.57
C LYS A 163 18.26 4.78 -6.58
N GLY A 164 18.63 4.30 -7.78
CA GLY A 164 19.23 2.98 -7.95
C GLY A 164 18.27 1.79 -7.79
N GLY A 165 16.98 2.05 -7.76
CA GLY A 165 15.91 1.07 -7.75
C GLY A 165 14.83 1.38 -8.77
N VAL A 166 13.67 0.77 -8.61
CA VAL A 166 12.49 1.07 -9.43
C VAL A 166 11.24 1.25 -8.56
N VAL A 167 10.39 2.18 -8.97
CA VAL A 167 9.09 2.45 -8.34
C VAL A 167 7.99 2.20 -9.36
N THR A 168 7.02 1.33 -9.06
CA THR A 168 5.82 1.19 -9.89
C THR A 168 4.96 2.44 -9.74
N VAL A 169 4.84 3.23 -10.82
CA VAL A 169 4.07 4.49 -10.84
C VAL A 169 2.67 4.32 -11.41
N ALA A 170 2.48 3.31 -12.27
CA ALA A 170 1.17 2.91 -12.77
C ALA A 170 1.12 1.41 -13.09
N ASN A 171 -0.08 0.87 -13.16
CA ASN A 171 -0.35 -0.44 -13.75
C ASN A 171 -1.39 -0.27 -14.87
N PHE A 172 -1.21 -0.94 -15.99
CA PHE A 172 -2.29 -1.24 -16.92
C PHE A 172 -2.79 -2.65 -16.66
N VAL A 173 -4.07 -2.89 -16.85
CA VAL A 173 -4.67 -4.22 -16.82
C VAL A 173 -5.26 -4.50 -18.18
N LEU A 174 -4.71 -5.49 -18.86
CA LEU A 174 -5.30 -6.05 -20.07
C LEU A 174 -6.42 -6.99 -19.65
N VAL A 175 -7.66 -6.51 -19.66
CA VAL A 175 -8.83 -7.27 -19.24
C VAL A 175 -9.29 -8.14 -20.40
N ASN A 176 -9.38 -9.46 -20.15
CA ASN A 176 -9.81 -10.45 -21.15
C ASN A 176 -9.01 -10.39 -22.48
N TYR A 177 -7.72 -10.31 -22.32
CA TYR A 177 -6.75 -10.10 -23.39
C TYR A 177 -6.84 -11.08 -24.57
N GLN A 178 -7.27 -12.33 -24.36
CA GLN A 178 -7.38 -13.32 -25.45
C GLN A 178 -8.57 -13.10 -26.41
N LYS A 179 -9.50 -12.21 -26.08
CA LYS A 179 -10.51 -11.78 -27.05
C LYS A 179 -9.88 -10.84 -28.08
N LYS A 180 -10.42 -10.82 -29.32
CA LYS A 180 -9.94 -9.89 -30.35
C LYS A 180 -10.03 -8.43 -29.93
N ASN A 181 -11.00 -8.10 -29.07
CA ASN A 181 -11.18 -6.79 -28.49
C ASN A 181 -11.05 -6.96 -26.96
N PHE A 182 -10.09 -6.33 -26.35
CA PHE A 182 -9.91 -6.32 -24.90
C PHE A 182 -10.17 -4.93 -24.34
N GLN A 183 -10.36 -4.88 -23.04
CA GLN A 183 -10.55 -3.63 -22.32
C GLN A 183 -9.29 -3.29 -21.54
N LEU A 184 -9.06 -2.00 -21.36
CA LEU A 184 -7.94 -1.50 -20.61
C LEU A 184 -8.43 -0.77 -19.37
N ASP A 185 -7.95 -1.23 -18.24
CA ASP A 185 -7.97 -0.52 -16.97
C ASP A 185 -6.56 0.00 -16.67
N SER A 186 -6.48 1.12 -16.01
CA SER A 186 -5.21 1.60 -15.47
C SER A 186 -5.37 2.09 -14.05
N VAL A 187 -4.32 1.95 -13.26
CA VAL A 187 -4.22 2.52 -11.93
C VAL A 187 -2.90 3.25 -11.84
N ILE A 188 -2.95 4.52 -11.48
CA ILE A 188 -1.80 5.38 -11.25
C ILE A 188 -1.69 5.64 -9.74
N TYR A 189 -0.47 5.77 -9.21
CA TYR A 189 -0.18 5.91 -7.79
C TYR A 189 0.32 7.33 -7.46
N PRO A 190 -0.58 8.29 -7.14
CA PRO A 190 -0.21 9.69 -6.92
C PRO A 190 0.83 9.89 -5.82
N GLU A 191 0.73 9.14 -4.71
CA GLU A 191 1.65 9.27 -3.59
C GLU A 191 3.08 8.88 -3.98
N ARG A 192 3.24 7.82 -4.81
CA ARG A 192 4.56 7.38 -5.30
C ARG A 192 5.16 8.39 -6.25
N ILE A 193 4.35 8.97 -7.12
CA ILE A 193 4.80 10.01 -8.06
C ILE A 193 5.21 11.26 -7.29
N LYS A 194 4.43 11.71 -6.31
CA LYS A 194 4.80 12.84 -5.45
C LYS A 194 6.09 12.57 -4.70
N MET A 195 6.28 11.36 -4.17
CA MET A 195 7.53 10.95 -3.53
C MET A 195 8.72 11.12 -4.47
N ILE A 196 8.60 10.66 -5.73
CA ILE A 196 9.64 10.83 -6.75
C ILE A 196 9.90 12.32 -7.02
N MET A 197 8.86 13.12 -7.21
CA MET A 197 8.97 14.56 -7.49
C MET A 197 9.60 15.36 -6.34
N ASP A 198 9.36 14.94 -5.09
CA ASP A 198 9.89 15.55 -3.88
C ASP A 198 11.26 14.97 -3.45
N ASP A 199 11.82 14.04 -4.24
CA ASP A 199 13.06 13.31 -3.95
C ASP A 199 13.04 12.52 -2.62
N GLY A 200 11.85 12.04 -2.23
CA GLY A 200 11.64 11.28 -0.99
C GLY A 200 12.06 9.80 -1.08
N ASP A 201 12.26 9.18 0.08
CA ASP A 201 12.58 7.74 0.20
C ASP A 201 11.34 6.90 0.56
N PHE A 202 10.28 7.55 1.08
CA PHE A 202 9.04 6.95 1.57
C PHE A 202 7.83 7.76 1.09
N LEU A 203 6.65 7.14 1.04
CA LEU A 203 5.42 7.77 0.55
C LEU A 203 5.07 9.09 1.24
N TYR A 204 5.43 9.25 2.49
CA TYR A 204 5.19 10.48 3.27
C TYR A 204 6.46 11.31 3.51
N ASP A 205 7.55 11.00 2.81
CA ASP A 205 8.75 11.85 2.78
C ASP A 205 8.54 12.98 1.75
N LEU A 206 7.45 13.73 1.95
CA LEU A 206 7.01 14.81 1.07
C LEU A 206 7.29 16.16 1.69
N LYS A 207 7.56 17.17 0.86
CA LYS A 207 7.79 18.56 1.30
C LYS A 207 6.66 19.11 2.15
N ILE A 208 5.42 18.72 1.86
CA ILE A 208 4.25 19.15 2.65
C ILE A 208 4.31 18.69 4.11
N TYR A 209 5.05 17.62 4.40
CA TYR A 209 5.21 17.08 5.76
C TYR A 209 6.56 17.42 6.38
N GLU A 210 7.43 18.18 5.71
CA GLU A 210 8.81 18.46 6.14
C GLU A 210 8.87 18.97 7.58
N LYS A 211 8.11 20.03 7.90
CA LYS A 211 8.06 20.57 9.25
C LYS A 211 7.61 19.54 10.29
N CYS A 212 6.58 18.79 10.00
CA CYS A 212 6.08 17.74 10.90
C CYS A 212 7.11 16.63 11.10
N ARG A 213 7.77 16.22 10.02
CA ARG A 213 8.83 15.21 10.04
C ARG A 213 10.02 15.64 10.87
N ASP A 214 10.50 16.87 10.69
CA ASP A 214 11.64 17.41 11.43
C ASP A 214 11.33 17.50 12.93
N GLU A 215 10.14 17.96 13.29
CA GLU A 215 9.71 17.97 14.69
C GLU A 215 9.57 16.55 15.26
N PHE A 216 9.09 15.59 14.47
CA PHE A 216 8.99 14.19 14.87
C PHE A 216 10.37 13.60 15.14
N PHE A 217 11.36 13.87 14.27
CA PHE A 217 12.74 13.36 14.46
C PHE A 217 13.41 13.96 15.70
N ILE A 218 13.21 15.24 15.97
CA ILE A 218 13.81 15.91 17.13
C ILE A 218 13.14 15.49 18.44
N LYS A 219 11.81 15.38 18.46
CA LYS A 219 11.04 15.25 19.70
C LYS A 219 10.64 13.81 20.02
N ILE A 220 10.54 12.96 19.04
CA ILE A 220 9.98 11.60 19.18
C ILE A 220 11.04 10.53 18.90
N ILE A 221 11.41 10.34 17.65
CA ILE A 221 12.41 9.36 17.23
C ILE A 221 12.93 9.70 15.83
N ASP A 222 14.24 9.63 15.62
CA ASP A 222 14.87 9.81 14.31
C ASP A 222 14.79 8.49 13.49
N ASP A 223 13.59 8.20 13.02
CA ASP A 223 13.29 7.01 12.19
C ASP A 223 12.27 7.35 11.11
N LYS A 224 12.75 7.52 9.87
CA LYS A 224 11.91 7.78 8.69
C LYS A 224 10.85 6.71 8.46
N ARG A 225 11.14 5.44 8.73
CA ARG A 225 10.19 4.34 8.55
C ARG A 225 9.06 4.45 9.56
N MET A 226 9.41 4.77 10.81
CA MET A 226 8.41 4.99 11.85
C MET A 226 7.52 6.19 11.53
N PHE A 227 8.08 7.30 11.06
CA PHE A 227 7.31 8.46 10.61
C PHE A 227 6.32 8.07 9.50
N ASN A 228 6.79 7.39 8.44
CA ASN A 228 5.95 6.93 7.33
C ASN A 228 4.84 5.97 7.80
N PHE A 229 5.16 5.05 8.68
CA PHE A 229 4.20 4.12 9.27
C PHE A 229 3.13 4.84 10.09
N VAL A 230 3.54 5.70 11.02
CA VAL A 230 2.61 6.45 11.88
C VAL A 230 1.67 7.30 11.03
N LEU A 231 2.21 8.07 10.09
CA LEU A 231 1.42 8.96 9.24
C LEU A 231 0.43 8.18 8.37
N GLY A 232 0.86 7.04 7.79
CA GLY A 232 -0.02 6.17 6.99
C GLY A 232 -1.17 5.57 7.82
N ASN A 233 -0.88 5.14 9.05
CA ASN A 233 -1.91 4.61 9.94
C ASN A 233 -2.84 5.72 10.45
N LEU A 234 -2.31 6.87 10.86
CA LEU A 234 -3.13 8.00 11.30
C LEU A 234 -4.10 8.46 10.22
N ASN A 235 -3.63 8.57 8.97
CA ASN A 235 -4.49 8.93 7.84
C ASN A 235 -5.63 7.91 7.63
N ALA A 236 -5.33 6.62 7.69
CA ALA A 236 -6.33 5.57 7.54
C ALA A 236 -7.31 5.54 8.73
N ILE A 237 -6.82 5.65 9.96
CA ILE A 237 -7.64 5.66 11.17
C ILE A 237 -8.56 6.88 11.20
N ASP A 238 -8.02 8.08 10.93
CA ASP A 238 -8.82 9.32 10.92
C ASP A 238 -9.94 9.27 9.87
N HIS A 239 -9.66 8.68 8.72
CA HIS A 239 -10.68 8.49 7.69
C HIS A 239 -11.73 7.46 8.10
N LEU A 240 -11.31 6.27 8.58
CA LEU A 240 -12.23 5.18 8.92
C LEU A 240 -13.10 5.48 10.13
N ARG A 241 -12.57 6.12 11.20
CA ARG A 241 -13.34 6.44 12.42
C ARG A 241 -14.54 7.34 12.17
N ARG A 242 -14.55 8.10 11.07
CA ARG A 242 -15.66 8.95 10.64
C ARG A 242 -16.75 8.17 9.90
N LEU A 243 -16.42 6.97 9.40
CA LEU A 243 -17.30 6.17 8.54
C LEU A 243 -17.84 4.93 9.26
N VAL A 244 -17.09 4.38 10.24
CA VAL A 244 -17.44 3.12 10.89
C VAL A 244 -17.25 3.20 12.41
N PHE A 245 -18.06 2.44 13.13
CA PHE A 245 -17.85 2.20 14.56
C PHE A 245 -16.94 0.99 14.77
N GLU A 246 -16.09 1.06 15.80
CA GLU A 246 -15.28 -0.07 16.22
C GLU A 246 -16.14 -1.28 16.56
N SER A 247 -15.75 -2.44 16.07
CA SER A 247 -16.40 -3.70 16.37
C SER A 247 -15.40 -4.86 16.29
N ASN A 248 -15.85 -6.07 16.61
CA ASN A 248 -15.05 -7.27 16.44
C ASN A 248 -15.23 -7.91 15.04
N ASN A 249 -16.01 -7.29 14.17
CA ASN A 249 -16.37 -7.82 12.87
C ASN A 249 -16.19 -6.75 11.77
N LYS A 250 -16.02 -7.21 10.53
CA LYS A 250 -16.04 -6.40 9.31
C LYS A 250 -15.11 -5.15 9.40
N GLN A 251 -15.60 -4.03 8.92
CA GLN A 251 -14.85 -2.77 8.84
C GLN A 251 -14.41 -2.24 10.21
N GLY A 252 -15.24 -2.39 11.23
CA GLY A 252 -14.91 -1.97 12.60
C GLY A 252 -13.77 -2.78 13.22
N TYR A 253 -13.63 -4.06 12.84
CA TYR A 253 -12.47 -4.85 13.22
C TYR A 253 -11.19 -4.33 12.57
N THR A 254 -11.27 -3.89 11.31
CA THR A 254 -10.12 -3.29 10.61
C THR A 254 -9.64 -2.01 11.29
N LEU A 255 -10.57 -1.12 11.66
CA LEU A 255 -10.24 0.09 12.43
C LEU A 255 -9.53 -0.26 13.73
N LYS A 256 -10.12 -1.16 14.53
CA LYS A 256 -9.53 -1.64 15.79
C LYS A 256 -8.15 -2.26 15.61
N ARG A 257 -7.92 -2.96 14.51
CA ARG A 257 -6.64 -3.56 14.20
C ARG A 257 -5.57 -2.51 13.89
N LEU A 258 -5.88 -1.50 13.06
CA LEU A 258 -4.96 -0.40 12.76
C LEU A 258 -4.54 0.36 14.03
N GLU A 259 -5.50 0.64 14.91
CA GLU A 259 -5.22 1.26 16.20
C GLU A 259 -4.27 0.41 17.05
N LYS A 260 -4.57 -0.90 17.17
CA LYS A 260 -3.70 -1.82 17.93
C LYS A 260 -2.29 -1.90 17.36
N GLU A 261 -2.14 -1.92 16.05
CA GLU A 261 -0.84 -1.93 15.38
C GLU A 261 -0.06 -0.64 15.69
N LEU A 262 -0.71 0.52 15.58
CA LEU A 262 -0.10 1.80 15.90
C LEU A 262 0.37 1.84 17.38
N PHE A 263 -0.50 1.48 18.31
CA PHE A 263 -0.17 1.48 19.74
C PHE A 263 0.93 0.48 20.10
N GLN A 264 0.92 -0.70 19.46
CA GLN A 264 1.94 -1.72 19.70
C GLN A 264 3.32 -1.25 19.22
N GLU A 265 3.41 -0.62 18.04
CA GLU A 265 4.67 -0.09 17.53
C GLU A 265 5.19 1.06 18.40
N CYS A 266 4.31 1.98 18.81
CA CYS A 266 4.71 3.04 19.74
C CYS A 266 5.24 2.47 21.06
N LEU A 267 4.57 1.47 21.61
CA LEU A 267 5.02 0.82 22.85
C LEU A 267 6.35 0.08 22.68
N THR A 268 6.54 -0.62 21.55
CA THR A 268 7.77 -1.36 21.25
C THR A 268 8.97 -0.44 21.05
N LYS A 269 8.75 0.75 20.50
CA LYS A 269 9.76 1.78 20.27
C LYS A 269 9.90 2.77 21.45
N GLU A 270 9.18 2.53 22.54
CA GLU A 270 9.16 3.40 23.73
C GLU A 270 8.77 4.86 23.41
N ILE A 271 7.89 5.04 22.41
CA ILE A 271 7.43 6.36 21.99
C ILE A 271 6.37 6.88 22.96
N ASP A 272 6.54 8.11 23.43
CA ASP A 272 5.49 8.85 24.12
C ASP A 272 4.36 9.20 23.15
N PHE A 273 3.26 8.47 23.25
CA PHE A 273 2.13 8.59 22.34
C PHE A 273 1.47 9.97 22.38
N GLU A 274 1.32 10.57 23.57
CA GLU A 274 0.72 11.90 23.72
C GLU A 274 1.60 12.99 23.11
N GLN A 275 2.93 12.89 23.30
CA GLN A 275 3.87 13.82 22.68
C GLN A 275 3.85 13.69 21.16
N MET A 276 3.84 12.46 20.66
CA MET A 276 3.73 12.18 19.21
C MET A 276 2.44 12.78 18.64
N MET A 277 1.29 12.52 19.23
CA MET A 277 0.00 13.06 18.77
C MET A 277 -0.03 14.59 18.81
N THR A 278 0.65 15.19 19.79
CA THR A 278 0.78 16.65 19.87
C THR A 278 1.54 17.21 18.68
N VAL A 279 2.65 16.58 18.27
CA VAL A 279 3.41 16.97 17.07
C VAL A 279 2.52 16.91 15.82
N PHE A 280 1.81 15.82 15.61
CA PHE A 280 0.94 15.66 14.42
C PHE A 280 -0.25 16.65 14.42
N CYS A 281 -0.84 16.93 15.58
CA CYS A 281 -1.94 17.87 15.72
C CYS A 281 -1.48 19.33 15.47
N GLN A 282 -0.34 19.73 16.03
CA GLN A 282 0.22 21.08 15.85
C GLN A 282 0.61 21.37 14.40
N ASN A 283 0.97 20.34 13.64
CA ASN A 283 1.29 20.45 12.22
C ASN A 283 0.09 20.20 11.29
N GLY A 284 -1.13 20.11 11.83
CA GLY A 284 -2.37 19.99 11.05
C GLY A 284 -2.54 18.66 10.33
N VAL A 285 -1.80 17.61 10.72
CA VAL A 285 -1.91 16.27 10.14
C VAL A 285 -3.17 15.57 10.65
N VAL A 286 -3.49 15.72 11.92
CA VAL A 286 -4.73 15.24 12.54
C VAL A 286 -5.42 16.36 13.30
N ASP A 287 -6.75 16.26 13.44
CA ASP A 287 -7.51 17.20 14.26
C ASP A 287 -7.48 16.81 15.76
N GLY A 288 -7.90 17.77 16.63
CA GLY A 288 -7.97 17.54 18.08
C GLY A 288 -8.90 16.38 18.44
N ASN A 289 -10.00 16.17 17.69
CA ASN A 289 -10.94 15.08 17.94
C ASN A 289 -10.28 13.71 17.67
N CYS A 290 -9.44 13.61 16.63
CA CYS A 290 -8.67 12.40 16.34
C CYS A 290 -7.65 12.13 17.44
N ARG A 291 -6.93 13.15 17.90
CA ARG A 291 -6.00 13.03 19.01
C ARG A 291 -6.68 12.52 20.27
N ASP A 292 -7.76 13.14 20.69
CA ASP A 292 -8.46 12.80 21.94
C ASP A 292 -9.04 11.38 21.87
N TYR A 293 -9.63 11.02 20.74
CA TYR A 293 -10.11 9.66 20.45
C TYR A 293 -9.00 8.61 20.60
N LEU A 294 -7.86 8.82 19.94
CA LEU A 294 -6.74 7.86 19.97
C LEU A 294 -6.06 7.81 21.32
N SER A 295 -5.91 8.95 22.02
CA SER A 295 -5.33 9.01 23.36
C SER A 295 -6.13 8.21 24.40
N GLU A 296 -7.45 8.27 24.35
CA GLU A 296 -8.29 7.44 25.24
C GLU A 296 -8.09 5.94 24.96
N ARG A 297 -8.04 5.57 23.69
CA ARG A 297 -7.91 4.19 23.26
C ARG A 297 -6.54 3.60 23.56
N GLU A 298 -5.49 4.40 23.38
CA GLU A 298 -4.11 4.03 23.73
C GLU A 298 -3.99 3.72 25.23
N LYS A 299 -4.50 4.58 26.10
CA LYS A 299 -4.51 4.38 27.56
C LYS A 299 -5.19 3.05 27.93
N LYS A 300 -6.30 2.75 27.27
CA LYS A 300 -7.02 1.48 27.46
C LYS A 300 -6.20 0.28 26.96
N PHE A 301 -5.57 0.43 25.78
CA PHE A 301 -4.69 -0.59 25.21
C PHE A 301 -3.51 -0.89 26.13
N VAL A 302 -2.78 0.12 26.58
CA VAL A 302 -1.61 -0.03 27.48
C VAL A 302 -2.01 -0.71 28.81
N LYS A 303 -3.13 -0.29 29.40
CA LYS A 303 -3.66 -0.94 30.60
C LYS A 303 -3.93 -2.44 30.38
N ASN A 304 -4.60 -2.79 29.29
CA ASN A 304 -4.91 -4.18 28.95
C ASN A 304 -3.63 -4.97 28.64
N LYS A 305 -2.68 -4.39 27.95
CA LYS A 305 -1.38 -4.99 27.64
C LYS A 305 -0.59 -5.31 28.90
N ARG A 306 -0.51 -4.38 29.85
CA ARG A 306 0.13 -4.60 31.15
C ARG A 306 -0.51 -5.76 31.91
N GLN A 307 -1.84 -5.87 31.89
CA GLN A 307 -2.57 -6.96 32.53
C GLN A 307 -2.27 -8.30 31.82
N CYS A 308 -2.27 -8.33 30.50
CA CYS A 308 -1.91 -9.49 29.69
C CYS A 308 -0.50 -9.99 30.06
N LEU A 309 0.51 -9.10 30.04
CA LEU A 309 1.90 -9.47 30.37
C LEU A 309 2.06 -9.99 31.81
N ARG A 310 1.34 -9.41 32.77
CA ARG A 310 1.33 -9.92 34.16
C ARG A 310 0.76 -11.35 34.22
N THR A 311 -0.31 -11.63 33.51
CA THR A 311 -0.94 -12.97 33.46
C THR A 311 -0.04 -13.94 32.71
N LEU A 312 0.54 -13.55 31.61
CA LEU A 312 1.51 -14.31 30.82
C LEU A 312 2.70 -14.73 31.69
N LYS A 313 3.31 -13.78 32.42
CA LYS A 313 4.43 -14.03 33.32
C LYS A 313 4.06 -15.06 34.43
N LYS A 314 2.84 -15.00 34.97
CA LYS A 314 2.36 -15.98 35.96
C LYS A 314 2.24 -17.36 35.33
N ARG A 315 1.66 -17.49 34.16
CA ARG A 315 1.46 -18.78 33.48
C ARG A 315 2.78 -19.42 33.06
N LEU A 316 3.73 -18.64 32.60
CA LEU A 316 5.01 -19.17 32.15
C LEU A 316 5.92 -19.64 33.29
N LYS A 317 5.71 -19.22 34.55
CA LYS A 317 6.55 -19.64 35.68
C LYS A 317 6.65 -21.17 35.90
N SER A 318 5.64 -21.93 35.50
CA SER A 318 5.60 -23.39 35.61
C SER A 318 5.99 -24.10 34.32
N VAL A 319 6.36 -23.36 33.28
CA VAL A 319 6.67 -23.89 31.96
C VAL A 319 8.18 -24.02 31.80
N LYS A 320 8.65 -25.12 31.22
CA LYS A 320 10.08 -25.35 30.95
C LYS A 320 10.45 -24.98 29.50
N ILE A 321 9.51 -25.19 28.59
CA ILE A 321 9.72 -24.97 27.16
C ILE A 321 8.46 -24.28 26.62
N VAL A 322 8.63 -23.25 25.81
CA VAL A 322 7.56 -22.57 25.07
C VAL A 322 7.70 -22.93 23.59
N ASP A 323 6.69 -23.62 23.08
CA ASP A 323 6.59 -24.01 21.67
C ASP A 323 5.42 -23.30 20.96
N GLU A 324 5.23 -23.56 19.67
CA GLU A 324 4.13 -22.99 18.87
C GLU A 324 2.74 -23.40 19.38
N ALA A 325 2.58 -24.61 19.94
CA ALA A 325 1.29 -25.07 20.45
C ALA A 325 0.89 -24.26 21.68
N LEU A 326 1.81 -24.10 22.63
CA LEU A 326 1.59 -23.28 23.81
C LEU A 326 1.39 -21.81 23.46
N PHE A 327 2.16 -21.29 22.48
CA PHE A 327 1.94 -19.93 21.98
C PHE A 327 0.51 -19.73 21.46
N ASN A 328 -0.01 -20.64 20.64
CA ASN A 328 -1.36 -20.54 20.10
C ASN A 328 -2.43 -20.50 21.19
N VAL A 329 -2.27 -21.30 22.26
CA VAL A 329 -3.16 -21.23 23.42
C VAL A 329 -3.07 -19.89 24.14
N LEU A 330 -1.86 -19.43 24.43
CA LEU A 330 -1.64 -18.14 25.11
C LEU A 330 -2.14 -16.95 24.27
N HIS A 331 -1.92 -17.00 22.96
CA HIS A 331 -2.45 -16.01 22.03
C HIS A 331 -3.97 -15.97 22.02
N GLY A 332 -4.61 -17.14 21.92
CA GLY A 332 -6.08 -17.25 21.89
C GLY A 332 -6.74 -16.78 23.19
N GLU A 333 -6.16 -17.08 24.35
CA GLU A 333 -6.74 -16.74 25.65
C GLU A 333 -6.38 -15.32 26.17
N LEU A 334 -5.17 -14.86 25.91
CA LEU A 334 -4.64 -13.61 26.45
C LEU A 334 -4.50 -12.50 25.40
N GLY A 335 -4.50 -12.83 24.12
CA GLY A 335 -4.23 -11.90 23.01
C GLY A 335 -2.78 -11.40 22.98
N CYS A 336 -1.84 -12.14 23.59
CA CYS A 336 -0.42 -11.80 23.55
C CYS A 336 0.18 -12.04 22.16
N THR A 337 1.19 -11.24 21.79
CA THR A 337 1.94 -11.41 20.53
C THR A 337 3.04 -12.46 20.70
N LYS A 338 3.65 -12.92 19.59
CA LYS A 338 4.84 -13.79 19.64
C LYS A 338 5.98 -13.12 20.40
N GLU A 339 6.20 -11.86 20.15
CA GLU A 339 7.24 -11.04 20.80
C GLU A 339 7.03 -10.97 22.31
N ASP A 340 5.77 -10.82 22.77
CA ASP A 340 5.44 -10.83 24.19
C ASP A 340 5.84 -12.15 24.87
N VAL A 341 5.51 -13.26 24.22
CA VAL A 341 5.80 -14.59 24.73
C VAL A 341 7.30 -14.87 24.72
N ILE A 342 7.98 -14.52 23.62
CA ILE A 342 9.44 -14.68 23.48
C ILE A 342 10.15 -13.84 24.55
N SER A 343 9.89 -12.56 24.64
CA SER A 343 10.53 -11.65 25.59
C SER A 343 10.27 -12.05 27.05
N THR A 344 9.03 -12.48 27.36
CA THR A 344 8.70 -12.93 28.71
C THR A 344 9.39 -14.24 29.04
N SER A 345 9.48 -15.20 28.10
CA SER A 345 10.17 -16.47 28.30
C SER A 345 11.68 -16.26 28.50
N GLU A 346 12.30 -15.40 27.70
CA GLU A 346 13.71 -15.01 27.83
C GLU A 346 13.98 -14.39 29.21
N THR A 347 13.12 -13.47 29.65
CA THR A 347 13.22 -12.83 30.99
C THR A 347 13.14 -13.85 32.14
N LEU A 348 12.41 -14.95 31.94
CA LEU A 348 12.25 -16.02 32.93
C LEU A 348 13.29 -17.16 32.78
N GLY A 349 14.19 -17.10 31.82
CA GLY A 349 15.17 -18.14 31.51
C GLY A 349 14.53 -19.43 30.97
N ILE A 350 13.37 -19.32 30.31
CA ILE A 350 12.63 -20.44 29.75
C ILE A 350 13.07 -20.68 28.31
N LYS A 351 13.32 -21.97 27.97
CA LYS A 351 13.67 -22.35 26.60
C LYS A 351 12.54 -21.99 25.64
N ASN A 352 12.86 -21.29 24.56
CA ASN A 352 11.92 -20.87 23.55
C ASN A 352 12.19 -21.59 22.22
N GLU A 353 11.18 -22.30 21.71
CA GLU A 353 11.20 -23.01 20.42
C GLU A 353 10.24 -22.41 19.39
N ILE A 354 9.64 -21.24 19.69
CA ILE A 354 8.82 -20.52 18.71
C ILE A 354 9.70 -20.08 17.55
N LYS A 355 9.31 -20.40 16.34
CA LYS A 355 10.00 -19.93 15.13
C LYS A 355 9.84 -18.42 15.02
N LYS A 356 10.95 -17.68 15.13
CA LYS A 356 10.98 -16.26 14.75
C LYS A 356 10.68 -16.20 13.26
N GLU A 357 9.60 -15.51 12.87
CA GLU A 357 9.32 -15.33 11.45
C GLU A 357 10.46 -14.50 10.83
N VAL A 358 11.11 -15.08 9.81
CA VAL A 358 12.26 -14.47 9.10
C VAL A 358 11.73 -13.43 8.08
N ILE A 359 10.78 -12.60 8.49
CA ILE A 359 10.18 -11.58 7.59
C ILE A 359 11.16 -10.46 7.29
N GLN A 360 12.06 -10.14 8.21
CA GLN A 360 13.05 -9.08 8.03
C GLN A 360 14.10 -9.36 6.93
N GLN A 361 14.42 -10.61 6.63
CA GLN A 361 15.49 -10.93 5.67
C GLN A 361 15.09 -10.74 4.19
N ARG A 362 13.80 -10.91 3.81
CA ARG A 362 13.40 -10.74 2.41
C ARG A 362 13.46 -9.30 1.93
N PHE A 363 13.10 -8.34 2.77
CA PHE A 363 13.08 -6.91 2.38
C PHE A 363 14.42 -6.20 2.61
N ALA A 364 15.18 -6.55 3.64
CA ALA A 364 16.57 -6.11 3.80
C ALA A 364 17.44 -6.57 2.61
N PHE A 365 17.21 -7.78 2.11
CA PHE A 365 17.89 -8.31 0.94
C PHE A 365 17.59 -7.52 -0.35
N TYR A 366 16.35 -7.08 -0.56
CA TYR A 366 16.00 -6.21 -1.69
C TYR A 366 16.61 -4.81 -1.58
N TYR A 367 16.62 -4.24 -0.38
CA TYR A 367 17.15 -2.90 -0.15
C TYR A 367 18.70 -2.87 -0.20
N GLU A 368 19.37 -3.87 0.35
CA GLU A 368 20.85 -3.97 0.28
C GLU A 368 21.32 -4.38 -1.12
N LYS A 369 20.59 -5.24 -1.81
CA LYS A 369 20.91 -5.61 -3.19
C LYS A 369 20.71 -4.42 -4.14
N SER A 370 19.73 -3.57 -3.92
CA SER A 370 19.53 -2.35 -4.70
C SER A 370 20.63 -1.31 -4.46
N LYS A 371 21.26 -1.28 -3.30
CA LYS A 371 22.44 -0.43 -3.03
C LYS A 371 23.72 -0.90 -3.72
N ASN A 372 23.88 -2.20 -3.96
CA ASN A 372 25.13 -2.79 -4.40
C ASN A 372 25.17 -3.22 -5.88
N THR A 373 24.04 -3.22 -6.62
CA THR A 373 24.01 -3.82 -7.95
C THR A 373 23.11 -3.08 -8.91
N MET A 374 23.31 -1.78 -9.15
CA MET A 374 22.44 -1.32 -10.19
C MET A 374 22.88 -0.17 -11.03
N THR A 375 23.09 -0.52 -12.25
CA THR A 375 23.00 0.34 -13.43
C THR A 375 21.91 -0.13 -14.42
N ASP A 376 21.25 -1.30 -14.22
CA ASP A 376 20.26 -1.84 -15.17
C ASP A 376 18.97 -2.31 -14.47
N PRO A 377 17.80 -1.71 -14.77
CA PRO A 377 16.50 -2.14 -14.23
C PRO A 377 16.15 -3.61 -14.48
N LYS A 378 16.69 -4.23 -15.55
CA LYS A 378 16.48 -5.64 -15.90
C LYS A 378 16.96 -6.60 -14.80
N ASN A 379 17.98 -6.21 -14.02
CA ASN A 379 18.58 -7.07 -13.00
C ASN A 379 17.80 -7.10 -11.67
N GLN A 380 16.76 -6.30 -11.49
CA GLN A 380 15.97 -6.25 -10.24
C GLN A 380 14.85 -7.29 -10.17
N TYR A 381 14.51 -7.94 -11.29
CA TYR A 381 13.35 -8.83 -11.39
C TYR A 381 13.72 -10.29 -11.74
N CYS A 382 15.00 -10.61 -11.81
CA CYS A 382 15.50 -11.99 -11.98
C CYS A 382 15.59 -12.77 -10.67
#